data_6f6bc09d9475da4674fd3b62bb9ec4dc
#
_entry.id   6f6bc09d9475da4674fd3b62bb9ec4dc
#
_cell.length_a   1.000
_cell.length_b   1.000
_cell.length_c   1.000
_cell.angle_alpha   90.00
_cell.angle_beta   90.00
_cell.angle_gamma   90.00
#
_symmetry.space_group_name_H-M   'P 1'
#
loop_
_entity.id
_entity.type
_entity.pdbx_description
1 polymer ?
#
loop_
_entity_poly.entity_id
_entity_poly.type
_entity_poly.pdbx_seq_one_letter_code
_entity_poly.pdbx_strand_id
1 'polypeptide(L)'
;SAPTRANGIYYWRTTFEASEAEQQFLAAHNVKRLYLRLFDVDMSKRNLGDALSPQPVATIQFRDSANLAQVMQIVDECVPTIFITLPALKNMQWEASEYASKICTRILNMCSYHGFLNKVHEVQIDCDWTESTESQYFHLLDEMRYIMHAQGIQLSATIRLHQLRSAA
;
A
#
# COMPACT_ATOMS: atom_id res chain seq x y z
N SER A 1 19.74 -24.10 0.63
CA SER A 1 19.98 -22.90 -0.20
C SER A 1 19.20 -21.73 0.38
N ALA A 2 19.85 -20.58 0.62
CA ALA A 2 19.18 -19.39 1.05
C ALA A 2 18.08 -19.01 0.02
N PRO A 3 16.87 -18.61 0.46
CA PRO A 3 15.84 -18.18 -0.47
C PRO A 3 16.36 -16.99 -1.26
N THR A 4 16.43 -17.12 -2.57
CA THR A 4 16.74 -16.00 -3.45
C THR A 4 15.68 -14.94 -3.26
N ARG A 5 16.08 -13.78 -2.75
CA ARG A 5 15.20 -12.63 -2.63
C ARG A 5 14.75 -12.26 -4.05
N ALA A 6 13.43 -12.31 -4.29
CA ALA A 6 12.88 -11.89 -5.56
C ALA A 6 13.22 -10.42 -5.81
N ASN A 7 13.68 -10.09 -7.02
CA ASN A 7 13.94 -8.72 -7.41
C ASN A 7 12.63 -7.93 -7.42
N GLY A 8 12.61 -6.82 -6.70
CA GLY A 8 11.47 -5.93 -6.59
C GLY A 8 11.80 -4.51 -7.05
N ILE A 9 10.80 -3.81 -7.53
CA ILE A 9 10.90 -2.40 -7.90
C ILE A 9 9.70 -1.64 -7.34
N TYR A 10 9.93 -0.38 -6.91
CA TYR A 10 8.89 0.50 -6.40
C TYR A 10 8.42 1.46 -7.48
N TYR A 11 7.10 1.61 -7.59
CA TYR A 11 6.46 2.61 -8.44
C TYR A 11 5.72 3.62 -7.57
N TRP A 12 6.23 4.85 -7.53
CA TRP A 12 5.79 5.91 -6.62
C TRP A 12 4.90 6.98 -7.27
N ARG A 13 4.84 7.00 -8.60
CA ARG A 13 4.09 8.02 -9.32
C ARG A 13 2.59 7.86 -9.13
N THR A 14 1.87 8.96 -9.10
CA THR A 14 0.41 8.95 -8.99
C THR A 14 -0.29 8.66 -10.31
N THR A 15 0.43 8.71 -11.42
CA THR A 15 -0.07 8.28 -12.73
C THR A 15 0.77 7.09 -13.20
N PHE A 16 0.10 5.96 -13.42
CA PHE A 16 0.77 4.75 -13.86
C PHE A 16 0.78 4.67 -15.38
N GLU A 17 1.96 4.62 -15.93
CA GLU A 17 2.21 4.36 -17.34
C GLU A 17 3.65 3.88 -17.49
N ALA A 18 3.83 2.61 -17.82
CA ALA A 18 5.15 2.05 -18.05
C ALA A 18 5.49 2.15 -19.53
N SER A 19 6.58 2.84 -19.87
CA SER A 19 7.07 2.92 -21.22
C SER A 19 7.52 1.55 -21.73
N GLU A 20 7.66 1.40 -23.03
CA GLU A 20 8.20 0.18 -23.61
C GLU A 20 9.60 -0.13 -23.07
N ALA A 21 10.45 0.89 -22.93
CA ALA A 21 11.79 0.74 -22.34
C ALA A 21 11.72 0.26 -20.88
N GLU A 22 10.79 0.80 -20.09
CA GLU A 22 10.59 0.36 -18.71
C GLU A 22 10.10 -1.09 -18.66
N GLN A 23 9.19 -1.50 -19.53
CA GLN A 23 8.72 -2.88 -19.61
C GLN A 23 9.85 -3.83 -20.01
N GLN A 24 10.67 -3.45 -20.98
CA GLN A 24 11.84 -4.22 -21.39
C GLN A 24 12.86 -4.36 -20.25
N PHE A 25 13.06 -3.30 -19.46
CA PHE A 25 13.91 -3.34 -18.28
C PHE A 25 13.39 -4.34 -17.25
N LEU A 26 12.10 -4.32 -16.95
CA LEU A 26 11.49 -5.26 -16.01
C LEU A 26 11.70 -6.71 -16.44
N ALA A 27 11.50 -7.00 -17.71
CA ALA A 27 11.69 -8.34 -18.26
C ALA A 27 13.16 -8.76 -18.27
N ALA A 28 14.06 -7.87 -18.73
CA ALA A 28 15.50 -8.16 -18.87
C ALA A 28 16.20 -8.37 -17.53
N HIS A 29 15.78 -7.65 -16.48
CA HIS A 29 16.34 -7.75 -15.14
C HIS A 29 15.60 -8.72 -14.24
N ASN A 30 14.68 -9.50 -14.80
CA ASN A 30 13.93 -10.52 -14.07
C ASN A 30 13.26 -9.94 -12.79
N VAL A 31 12.63 -8.78 -12.94
CA VAL A 31 11.90 -8.14 -11.84
C VAL A 31 10.62 -8.93 -11.57
N LYS A 32 10.55 -9.55 -10.39
CA LYS A 32 9.44 -10.44 -10.03
C LYS A 32 8.34 -9.76 -9.25
N ARG A 33 8.66 -8.66 -8.58
CA ARG A 33 7.76 -8.00 -7.63
C ARG A 33 7.67 -6.51 -7.93
N LEU A 34 6.43 -6.03 -8.11
CA LEU A 34 6.14 -4.61 -8.29
C LEU A 34 5.48 -4.08 -7.02
N TYR A 35 6.15 -3.16 -6.34
CA TYR A 35 5.57 -2.39 -5.24
C TYR A 35 4.85 -1.20 -5.84
N LEU A 36 3.54 -1.16 -5.69
CA LEU A 36 2.69 -0.17 -6.34
C LEU A 36 1.97 0.68 -5.31
N ARG A 37 2.34 1.97 -5.22
CA ARG A 37 1.67 2.91 -4.33
C ARG A 37 0.26 3.17 -4.85
N LEU A 38 -0.76 2.73 -4.10
CA LEU A 38 -2.15 2.89 -4.50
C LEU A 38 -2.72 4.24 -4.09
N PHE A 39 -2.55 4.61 -2.84
CA PHE A 39 -3.01 5.88 -2.28
C PHE A 39 -2.31 6.13 -0.95
N ASP A 40 -2.41 7.37 -0.49
CA ASP A 40 -2.05 7.74 0.87
C ASP A 40 -3.31 7.91 1.70
N VAL A 41 -3.16 7.83 3.01
CA VAL A 41 -4.19 8.23 3.96
C VAL A 41 -3.69 9.47 4.69
N ASP A 42 -4.38 10.58 4.50
CA ASP A 42 -4.03 11.87 5.09
C ASP A 42 -5.30 12.61 5.50
N MET A 43 -5.12 13.67 6.27
CA MET A 43 -6.23 14.53 6.66
C MET A 43 -6.74 15.29 5.45
N SER A 44 -8.01 15.12 5.14
CA SER A 44 -8.67 15.78 4.02
C SER A 44 -10.17 15.88 4.28
N LYS A 45 -10.86 16.62 3.43
CA LYS A 45 -12.31 16.71 3.46
C LYS A 45 -12.91 15.72 2.48
N ARG A 46 -13.91 14.98 2.92
CA ARG A 46 -14.64 14.07 2.04
C ARG A 46 -15.51 14.86 1.05
N ASN A 47 -16.20 15.87 1.57
CA ASN A 47 -17.05 16.77 0.80
C ASN A 47 -16.77 18.21 1.20
N LEU A 48 -17.16 19.15 0.34
CA LEU A 48 -17.10 20.57 0.65
C LEU A 48 -17.94 20.89 1.88
N GLY A 49 -17.35 21.57 2.85
CA GLY A 49 -18.01 21.90 4.12
C GLY A 49 -17.81 20.89 5.24
N ASP A 50 -17.27 19.70 4.96
CA ASP A 50 -16.96 18.72 6.00
C ASP A 50 -15.74 19.14 6.82
N ALA A 51 -15.63 18.61 8.04
CA ALA A 51 -14.41 18.68 8.82
C ALA A 51 -13.33 17.79 8.19
N LEU A 52 -12.07 18.12 8.47
CA LEU A 52 -10.93 17.26 8.09
C LEU A 52 -11.01 15.93 8.82
N SER A 53 -10.77 14.86 8.10
CA SER A 53 -10.70 13.50 8.64
C SER A 53 -9.72 12.67 7.83
N PRO A 54 -9.25 11.51 8.35
CA PRO A 54 -8.43 10.60 7.55
C PRO A 54 -9.18 10.15 6.29
N GLN A 55 -8.61 10.46 5.13
CA GLN A 55 -9.19 10.16 3.82
C GLN A 55 -8.13 9.60 2.88
N PRO A 56 -8.52 8.79 1.88
CA PRO A 56 -7.61 8.42 0.82
C PRO A 56 -7.31 9.64 -0.06
N VAL A 57 -6.02 9.87 -0.30
CA VAL A 57 -5.52 10.97 -1.14
C VAL A 57 -4.43 10.44 -2.06
N ALA A 58 -4.03 11.24 -3.04
CA ALA A 58 -2.98 10.88 -4.00
C ALA A 58 -3.22 9.50 -4.62
N THR A 59 -4.46 9.20 -4.95
CA THR A 59 -4.86 7.91 -5.53
C THR A 59 -4.27 7.75 -6.92
N ILE A 60 -3.62 6.60 -7.15
CA ILE A 60 -3.01 6.30 -8.44
C ILE A 60 -4.04 6.33 -9.58
N GLN A 61 -3.63 6.88 -10.71
CA GLN A 61 -4.40 6.89 -11.94
C GLN A 61 -3.74 5.96 -12.96
N PHE A 62 -4.50 5.04 -13.51
CA PHE A 62 -4.04 4.17 -14.59
C PHE A 62 -4.50 4.77 -15.92
N ARG A 63 -3.56 5.27 -16.73
CA ARG A 63 -3.89 5.89 -18.01
C ARG A 63 -4.43 4.92 -19.04
N ASP A 64 -3.89 3.70 -19.01
CA ASP A 64 -4.20 2.68 -20.00
C ASP A 64 -4.26 1.31 -19.31
N SER A 65 -5.43 0.69 -19.37
CA SER A 65 -5.65 -0.63 -18.80
C SER A 65 -4.82 -1.71 -19.50
N ALA A 66 -4.56 -1.56 -20.80
CA ALA A 66 -3.71 -2.49 -21.55
C ALA A 66 -2.24 -2.39 -21.10
N ASN A 67 -1.76 -1.18 -20.82
CA ASN A 67 -0.41 -0.95 -20.28
C ASN A 67 -0.24 -1.62 -18.93
N LEU A 68 -1.20 -1.44 -18.02
CA LEU A 68 -1.19 -2.10 -16.72
C LEU A 68 -1.19 -3.63 -16.86
N ALA A 69 -2.04 -4.17 -17.73
CA ALA A 69 -2.12 -5.61 -17.98
C ALA A 69 -0.79 -6.18 -18.49
N GLN A 70 -0.11 -5.45 -19.38
CA GLN A 70 1.21 -5.84 -19.89
C GLN A 70 2.24 -5.94 -18.77
N VAL A 71 2.28 -4.94 -17.88
CA VAL A 71 3.21 -4.95 -16.73
C VAL A 71 2.89 -6.10 -15.79
N MET A 72 1.61 -6.36 -15.51
CA MET A 72 1.21 -7.45 -14.63
C MET A 72 1.51 -8.84 -15.21
N GLN A 73 1.67 -8.97 -16.51
CA GLN A 73 2.14 -10.22 -17.13
C GLN A 73 3.65 -10.43 -16.96
N ILE A 74 4.41 -9.36 -16.83
CA ILE A 74 5.87 -9.44 -16.66
C ILE A 74 6.24 -9.82 -15.22
N VAL A 75 5.55 -9.25 -14.23
CA VAL A 75 5.85 -9.49 -12.81
C VAL A 75 5.04 -10.68 -12.26
N ASP A 76 5.60 -11.37 -11.28
CA ASP A 76 4.92 -12.47 -10.60
C ASP A 76 3.95 -11.98 -9.53
N GLU A 77 4.31 -10.89 -8.85
CA GLU A 77 3.55 -10.32 -7.75
C GLU A 77 3.46 -8.82 -7.86
N CYS A 78 2.32 -8.29 -7.43
CA CYS A 78 2.13 -6.88 -7.14
C CYS A 78 1.90 -6.71 -5.64
N VAL A 79 2.66 -5.81 -5.00
CA VAL A 79 2.51 -5.46 -3.59
C VAL A 79 1.94 -4.06 -3.51
N PRO A 80 0.63 -3.91 -3.27
CA PRO A 80 0.04 -2.60 -3.03
C PRO A 80 0.69 -1.96 -1.80
N THR A 81 1.05 -0.69 -1.92
CA THR A 81 1.69 0.07 -0.86
C THR A 81 0.81 1.25 -0.49
N ILE A 82 0.58 1.44 0.80
CA ILE A 82 -0.22 2.51 1.37
C ILE A 82 0.65 3.31 2.33
N PHE A 83 0.68 4.62 2.17
CA PHE A 83 1.34 5.52 3.11
C PHE A 83 0.29 6.18 4.01
N ILE A 84 0.51 6.13 5.33
CA ILE A 84 -0.36 6.77 6.32
C ILE A 84 0.41 7.90 6.98
N THR A 85 -0.09 9.12 6.90
CA THR A 85 0.54 10.26 7.54
C THR A 85 0.34 10.23 9.05
N LEU A 86 1.26 10.86 9.79
CA LEU A 86 1.13 10.94 11.24
C LEU A 86 -0.16 11.66 11.69
N PRO A 87 -0.55 12.80 11.09
CA PRO A 87 -1.82 13.43 11.44
C PRO A 87 -3.04 12.52 11.23
N ALA A 88 -3.06 11.75 10.14
CA ALA A 88 -4.13 10.79 9.89
C ALA A 88 -4.15 9.69 10.96
N LEU A 89 -3.00 9.11 11.26
CA LEU A 89 -2.89 8.08 12.31
C LEU A 89 -3.40 8.59 13.66
N LYS A 90 -2.98 9.79 14.06
CA LYS A 90 -3.43 10.41 15.31
C LYS A 90 -4.94 10.58 15.38
N ASN A 91 -5.58 10.85 14.25
CA ASN A 91 -7.03 11.07 14.18
C ASN A 91 -7.85 9.79 14.03
N MET A 92 -7.21 8.65 13.89
CA MET A 92 -7.90 7.35 13.91
C MET A 92 -8.22 6.88 15.33
N GLN A 93 -7.38 7.22 16.29
CA GLN A 93 -7.52 6.96 17.75
C GLN A 93 -8.25 5.64 18.07
N TRP A 94 -9.48 5.74 18.58
CA TRP A 94 -10.27 4.60 19.06
C TRP A 94 -11.03 3.86 17.95
N GLU A 95 -10.91 4.30 16.69
CA GLU A 95 -11.65 3.77 15.56
C GLU A 95 -10.77 2.90 14.65
N ALA A 96 -9.74 2.24 15.21
CA ALA A 96 -8.80 1.44 14.45
C ALA A 96 -9.48 0.33 13.63
N SER A 97 -10.47 -0.34 14.19
CA SER A 97 -11.22 -1.39 13.50
C SER A 97 -11.98 -0.85 12.29
N GLU A 98 -12.62 0.30 12.42
CA GLU A 98 -13.36 0.95 11.35
C GLU A 98 -12.43 1.40 10.22
N TYR A 99 -11.32 2.08 10.56
CA TYR A 99 -10.36 2.53 9.55
C TYR A 99 -9.64 1.36 8.89
N ALA A 100 -9.29 0.32 9.63
CA ALA A 100 -8.72 -0.89 9.07
C ALA A 100 -9.65 -1.50 8.01
N SER A 101 -10.94 -1.60 8.32
CA SER A 101 -11.95 -2.11 7.40
C SER A 101 -12.04 -1.25 6.12
N LYS A 102 -12.10 0.07 6.27
CA LYS A 102 -12.18 1.01 5.14
C LYS A 102 -10.94 0.93 4.25
N ILE A 103 -9.76 0.94 4.85
CA ILE A 103 -8.49 0.91 4.11
C ILE A 103 -8.37 -0.43 3.36
N CYS A 104 -8.57 -1.55 4.05
CA CYS A 104 -8.46 -2.87 3.44
C CYS A 104 -9.49 -3.08 2.32
N THR A 105 -10.74 -2.66 2.53
CA THR A 105 -11.78 -2.75 1.50
C THR A 105 -11.40 -1.94 0.28
N ARG A 106 -10.88 -0.74 0.45
CA ARG A 106 -10.42 0.09 -0.67
C ARG A 106 -9.29 -0.57 -1.45
N ILE A 107 -8.30 -1.13 -0.75
CA ILE A 107 -7.19 -1.84 -1.40
C ILE A 107 -7.73 -2.99 -2.25
N LEU A 108 -8.54 -3.85 -1.66
CA LEU A 108 -9.08 -5.03 -2.35
C LEU A 108 -9.96 -4.64 -3.54
N ASN A 109 -10.81 -3.64 -3.38
CA ASN A 109 -11.67 -3.16 -4.46
C ASN A 109 -10.88 -2.54 -5.60
N MET A 110 -9.85 -1.77 -5.33
CA MET A 110 -8.98 -1.20 -6.37
C MET A 110 -8.25 -2.30 -7.15
N CYS A 111 -7.64 -3.25 -6.45
CA CYS A 111 -6.93 -4.36 -7.09
C CYS A 111 -7.86 -5.23 -7.94
N SER A 112 -9.06 -5.49 -7.47
CA SER A 112 -10.09 -6.23 -8.20
C SER A 112 -10.59 -5.46 -9.42
N TYR A 113 -10.93 -4.19 -9.24
CA TYR A 113 -11.44 -3.35 -10.32
C TYR A 113 -10.44 -3.21 -11.47
N HIS A 114 -9.16 -3.05 -11.14
CA HIS A 114 -8.09 -2.93 -12.14
C HIS A 114 -7.53 -4.28 -12.62
N GLY A 115 -8.09 -5.39 -12.15
CA GLY A 115 -7.83 -6.72 -12.70
C GLY A 115 -6.54 -7.40 -12.25
N PHE A 116 -5.90 -6.96 -11.18
CA PHE A 116 -4.64 -7.57 -10.71
C PHE A 116 -4.70 -8.16 -9.29
N LEU A 117 -5.88 -8.34 -8.72
CA LEU A 117 -6.00 -8.91 -7.37
C LEU A 117 -5.35 -10.30 -7.27
N ASN A 118 -5.39 -11.09 -8.34
CA ASN A 118 -4.76 -12.41 -8.39
C ASN A 118 -3.23 -12.39 -8.29
N LYS A 119 -2.61 -11.22 -8.48
CA LYS A 119 -1.17 -11.00 -8.29
C LYS A 119 -0.81 -10.51 -6.90
N VAL A 120 -1.79 -10.29 -6.04
CA VAL A 120 -1.59 -9.69 -4.71
C VAL A 120 -1.55 -10.79 -3.65
N HIS A 121 -0.39 -10.97 -3.02
CA HIS A 121 -0.17 -11.90 -1.91
C HIS A 121 0.34 -11.17 -0.65
N GLU A 122 0.65 -9.90 -0.80
CA GLU A 122 1.16 -9.05 0.27
C GLU A 122 0.69 -7.62 0.06
N VAL A 123 0.39 -6.92 1.15
CA VAL A 123 0.15 -5.47 1.18
C VAL A 123 1.16 -4.86 2.14
N GLN A 124 1.77 -3.75 1.75
CA GLN A 124 2.75 -3.05 2.57
C GLN A 124 2.20 -1.72 3.07
N ILE A 125 2.34 -1.49 4.36
CA ILE A 125 1.96 -0.24 5.00
C ILE A 125 3.24 0.52 5.38
N ASP A 126 3.29 1.79 5.00
CA ASP A 126 4.33 2.74 5.41
C ASP A 126 3.66 3.86 6.22
N CYS A 127 4.25 4.22 7.36
CA CYS A 127 3.71 5.23 8.24
C CYS A 127 4.81 5.94 9.01
N ASP A 128 4.69 7.24 9.17
CA ASP A 128 5.58 8.07 10.00
C ASP A 128 5.13 8.06 11.47
N TRP A 129 4.91 6.89 12.03
CA TRP A 129 4.53 6.76 13.44
C TRP A 129 5.65 7.23 14.38
N THR A 130 5.27 7.69 15.55
CA THR A 130 6.18 8.14 16.61
C THR A 130 5.98 7.32 17.87
N GLU A 131 6.87 7.49 18.86
CA GLU A 131 6.73 6.80 20.15
C GLU A 131 5.34 6.98 20.77
N SER A 132 4.79 8.18 20.69
CA SER A 132 3.45 8.47 21.24
C SER A 132 2.30 7.83 20.48
N THR A 133 2.51 7.38 19.25
CA THR A 133 1.49 6.76 18.39
C THR A 133 1.78 5.28 18.11
N GLU A 134 2.83 4.72 18.69
CA GLU A 134 3.26 3.34 18.46
C GLU A 134 2.15 2.34 18.73
N SER A 135 1.57 2.40 19.91
CA SER A 135 0.49 1.50 20.34
C SER A 135 -0.71 1.57 19.38
N GLN A 136 -1.09 2.77 19.00
CA GLN A 136 -2.19 3.02 18.06
C GLN A 136 -1.89 2.46 16.67
N TYR A 137 -0.67 2.63 16.20
CA TYR A 137 -0.24 2.10 14.90
C TYR A 137 -0.27 0.57 14.87
N PHE A 138 0.30 -0.07 15.89
CA PHE A 138 0.30 -1.53 15.95
C PHE A 138 -1.10 -2.12 16.10
N HIS A 139 -1.99 -1.44 16.81
CA HIS A 139 -3.39 -1.85 16.89
C HIS A 139 -4.07 -1.78 15.51
N LEU A 140 -3.85 -0.71 14.76
CA LEU A 140 -4.34 -0.58 13.38
C LEU A 140 -3.80 -1.71 12.49
N LEU A 141 -2.49 -1.99 12.57
CA LEU A 141 -1.87 -3.06 11.80
C LEU A 141 -2.45 -4.44 12.14
N ASP A 142 -2.71 -4.72 13.41
CA ASP A 142 -3.29 -5.99 13.82
C ASP A 142 -4.70 -6.18 13.26
N GLU A 143 -5.52 -5.13 13.27
CA GLU A 143 -6.85 -5.16 12.67
C GLU A 143 -6.78 -5.36 11.15
N MET A 144 -5.87 -4.67 10.48
CA MET A 144 -5.66 -4.82 9.04
C MET A 144 -5.14 -6.23 8.70
N ARG A 145 -4.23 -6.75 9.50
CA ARG A 145 -3.66 -8.10 9.32
C ARG A 145 -4.75 -9.16 9.39
N TYR A 146 -5.66 -9.04 10.35
CA TYR A 146 -6.79 -9.95 10.49
C TYR A 146 -7.64 -9.99 9.22
N ILE A 147 -7.97 -8.81 8.67
CA ILE A 147 -8.79 -8.70 7.46
C ILE A 147 -8.05 -9.28 6.25
N MET A 148 -6.78 -8.94 6.07
CA MET A 148 -5.99 -9.38 4.92
C MET A 148 -5.70 -10.89 4.94
N HIS A 149 -5.41 -11.46 6.13
CA HIS A 149 -5.19 -12.89 6.26
C HIS A 149 -6.42 -13.70 5.88
N ALA A 150 -7.62 -13.20 6.14
CA ALA A 150 -8.86 -13.84 5.70
C ALA A 150 -8.97 -13.93 4.17
N GLN A 151 -8.23 -13.09 3.44
CA GLN A 151 -8.14 -13.09 1.98
C GLN A 151 -6.87 -13.82 1.47
N GLY A 152 -6.10 -14.45 2.36
CA GLY A 152 -4.84 -15.08 1.99
C GLY A 152 -3.71 -14.10 1.67
N ILE A 153 -3.81 -12.87 2.16
CA ILE A 153 -2.86 -11.79 1.88
C ILE A 153 -2.10 -11.45 3.17
N GLN A 154 -0.77 -11.38 3.07
CA GLN A 154 0.09 -10.97 4.17
C GLN A 154 0.16 -9.45 4.28
N LEU A 155 0.33 -8.95 5.48
CA LEU A 155 0.57 -7.53 5.74
C LEU A 155 2.00 -7.34 6.23
N SER A 156 2.74 -6.48 5.54
CA SER A 156 4.06 -6.02 5.96
C SER A 156 4.01 -4.53 6.31
N ALA A 157 4.93 -4.10 7.15
CA ALA A 157 5.07 -2.70 7.53
C ALA A 157 6.52 -2.30 7.44
N THR A 158 6.79 -1.11 6.88
CA THR A 158 8.13 -0.56 6.88
C THR A 158 8.45 0.06 8.24
N ILE A 159 9.66 -0.16 8.71
CA ILE A 159 10.17 0.43 9.96
C ILE A 159 11.45 1.18 9.64
N ARG A 160 11.48 2.47 9.98
CA ARG A 160 12.66 3.31 9.80
C ARG A 160 13.59 3.19 11.01
N LEU A 161 14.89 3.34 10.79
CA LEU A 161 15.89 3.19 11.87
C LEU A 161 15.64 4.13 13.05
N HIS A 162 15.20 5.37 12.80
CA HIS A 162 14.90 6.30 13.89
C HIS A 162 13.69 5.89 14.71
N GLN A 163 12.74 5.14 14.13
CA GLN A 163 11.60 4.58 14.84
C GLN A 163 12.03 3.44 15.79
N LEU A 164 12.97 2.61 15.35
CA LEU A 164 13.55 1.56 16.19
C LEU A 164 14.27 2.13 17.42
N ARG A 165 14.96 3.28 17.26
CA ARG A 165 15.62 3.96 18.39
C ARG A 165 14.61 4.54 19.38
N SER A 166 13.47 5.01 18.92
CA SER A 166 12.41 5.54 19.77
C SER A 166 11.66 4.43 20.52
N ALA A 167 11.61 3.23 19.97
CA ALA A 167 10.94 2.06 20.56
C ALA A 167 11.82 1.31 21.57
N ALA A 168 13.11 1.63 21.62
CA ALA A 168 14.08 0.96 22.52
C ALA A 168 13.99 1.43 23.98
#